data_213404c80584e568849340f9b9079290
#
_entry.id   213404c80584e568849340f9b9079290
#
_cell.length_a   1.000
_cell.length_b   1.000
_cell.length_c   1.000
_cell.angle_alpha   90.00
_cell.angle_beta   90.00
_cell.angle_gamma   90.00
#
_symmetry.space_group_name_H-M   'P 1'
#
loop_
_entity.id
_entity.type
_entity.pdbx_description
1 polymer ?
#
loop_
_entity_poly.entity_id
_entity_poly.type
_entity_poly.pdbx_seq_one_letter_code
_entity_poly.pdbx_strand_id
1 'polypeptide(L)'
;MQSKPRFGLPPKIKYCIRCNVINQRPTSTNEYLHDKSSKQIPIEFDENNICYACKSVDKKWSGEIDWKEREKELIDLCDQYRDFKGPYNCIVGGSGGKDSSFQSHILKYKYGMRPLTVTWAPHIYTDIGWKNLRAWIDKGGFDNYLFSPNGKVASTLARESFLNLLHPIQPFKFGIKSSQSSIR
;
A
#
# COMPACT_ATOMS: atom_id res chain seq x y z
N MET A 1 22.98 -27.48 18.63
CA MET A 1 23.67 -26.53 17.72
C MET A 1 22.86 -25.23 17.67
N GLN A 2 23.38 -24.15 18.23
CA GLN A 2 22.74 -22.84 18.01
C GLN A 2 23.10 -22.38 16.59
N SER A 3 22.13 -22.27 15.70
CA SER A 3 22.34 -21.74 14.36
C SER A 3 22.77 -20.27 14.48
N LYS A 4 23.90 -19.90 13.89
CA LYS A 4 24.29 -18.49 13.80
C LYS A 4 23.21 -17.71 13.03
N PRO A 5 22.71 -16.58 13.59
CA PRO A 5 21.70 -15.79 12.90
C PRO A 5 22.27 -15.29 11.56
N ARG A 6 21.43 -15.35 10.51
CA ARG A 6 21.78 -14.86 9.18
C ARG A 6 21.14 -13.50 8.96
N PHE A 7 21.76 -12.66 8.11
CA PHE A 7 21.21 -11.40 7.64
C PHE A 7 20.88 -10.36 8.72
N GLY A 8 21.56 -10.41 9.88
CA GLY A 8 21.35 -9.44 10.96
C GLY A 8 20.15 -9.75 11.86
N LEU A 9 19.53 -10.92 11.71
CA LEU A 9 18.42 -11.32 12.59
C LEU A 9 18.91 -11.60 14.03
N PRO A 10 18.06 -11.39 15.06
CA PRO A 10 18.42 -11.65 16.45
C PRO A 10 18.73 -13.14 16.70
N PRO A 11 19.74 -13.47 17.55
CA PRO A 11 20.12 -14.84 17.83
C PRO A 11 19.08 -15.62 18.65
N LYS A 12 18.29 -14.91 19.47
CA LYS A 12 17.22 -15.51 20.27
C LYS A 12 15.86 -15.18 19.69
N ILE A 13 15.05 -16.23 19.54
CA ILE A 13 13.66 -16.09 19.09
C ILE A 13 12.81 -15.56 20.26
N LYS A 14 12.03 -14.52 20.00
CA LYS A 14 11.05 -13.93 20.91
C LYS A 14 9.73 -13.73 20.18
N TYR A 15 8.66 -13.82 20.93
CA TYR A 15 7.31 -13.56 20.44
C TYR A 15 6.69 -12.38 21.18
N CYS A 16 5.90 -11.59 20.47
CA CYS A 16 5.09 -10.56 21.11
C CYS A 16 4.00 -11.20 21.95
N ILE A 17 3.91 -10.79 23.23
CA ILE A 17 2.90 -11.34 24.14
C ILE A 17 1.45 -10.99 23.75
N ARG A 18 1.26 -9.96 22.90
CA ARG A 18 -0.08 -9.50 22.46
C ARG A 18 -0.54 -10.09 21.14
N CYS A 19 0.34 -10.13 20.13
CA CYS A 19 -0.04 -10.52 18.77
C CYS A 19 0.75 -11.71 18.23
N ASN A 20 1.62 -12.32 19.05
CA ASN A 20 2.46 -13.47 18.70
C ASN A 20 3.40 -13.26 17.49
N VAL A 21 3.58 -12.02 17.02
CA VAL A 21 4.57 -11.77 15.95
C VAL A 21 5.96 -12.13 16.46
N ILE A 22 6.75 -12.73 15.58
CA ILE A 22 8.12 -13.17 15.90
C ILE A 22 9.13 -12.05 15.62
N ASN A 23 10.15 -11.92 16.49
CA ASN A 23 11.23 -10.94 16.28
C ASN A 23 12.16 -11.26 15.10
N GLN A 24 12.00 -12.43 14.47
CA GLN A 24 12.73 -12.78 13.24
C GLN A 24 12.12 -12.14 11.99
N ARG A 25 10.92 -11.54 12.09
CA ARG A 25 10.31 -10.85 10.98
C ARG A 25 11.03 -9.52 10.75
N PRO A 26 11.58 -9.29 9.54
CA PRO A 26 12.17 -8.00 9.22
C PRO A 26 11.10 -6.92 9.10
N THR A 27 11.48 -5.68 9.33
CA THR A 27 10.66 -4.51 9.02
C THR A 27 10.47 -4.40 7.51
N SER A 28 9.34 -3.81 7.10
CA SER A 28 9.09 -3.56 5.67
C SER A 28 9.96 -2.41 5.19
N THR A 29 10.92 -2.72 4.32
CA THR A 29 11.75 -1.74 3.62
C THR A 29 11.51 -1.91 2.13
N ASN A 30 11.51 -0.80 1.39
CA ASN A 30 11.37 -0.87 -0.06
C ASN A 30 12.54 -1.63 -0.68
N GLU A 31 12.25 -2.61 -1.53
CA GLU A 31 13.24 -3.52 -2.09
C GLU A 31 14.33 -2.80 -2.89
N TYR A 32 13.99 -1.70 -3.57
CA TYR A 32 14.95 -0.88 -4.33
C TYR A 32 15.86 0.00 -3.47
N LEU A 33 15.62 0.06 -2.16
CA LEU A 33 16.54 0.69 -1.21
C LEU A 33 17.56 -0.31 -0.64
N HIS A 34 17.45 -1.60 -1.00
CA HIS A 34 18.38 -2.62 -0.58
C HIS A 34 19.59 -2.67 -1.52
N ASP A 35 20.76 -2.79 -0.93
CA ASP A 35 22.03 -3.07 -1.60
C ASP A 35 22.71 -4.29 -0.95
N LYS A 36 23.91 -4.63 -1.42
CA LYS A 36 24.68 -5.76 -0.89
C LYS A 36 25.10 -5.60 0.57
N SER A 37 25.12 -4.38 1.09
CA SER A 37 25.47 -4.03 2.47
C SER A 37 24.25 -3.97 3.40
N SER A 38 23.04 -3.97 2.86
CA SER A 38 21.81 -3.81 3.61
C SER A 38 21.60 -4.96 4.58
N LYS A 39 21.41 -4.61 5.86
CA LYS A 39 21.05 -5.57 6.91
C LYS A 39 19.54 -5.56 7.11
N GLN A 40 18.99 -6.74 7.39
CA GLN A 40 17.59 -6.84 7.79
C GLN A 40 17.43 -6.20 9.18
N ILE A 41 16.50 -5.25 9.27
CA ILE A 41 16.12 -4.64 10.55
C ILE A 41 14.91 -5.42 11.07
N PRO A 42 15.04 -6.18 12.15
CA PRO A 42 13.92 -6.93 12.71
C PRO A 42 12.91 -5.98 13.38
N ILE A 43 11.70 -6.48 13.58
CA ILE A 43 10.71 -5.76 14.38
C ILE A 43 11.22 -5.62 15.83
N GLU A 44 11.14 -4.41 16.35
CA GLU A 44 11.58 -4.12 17.73
C GLU A 44 10.53 -4.56 18.75
N PHE A 45 11.04 -4.92 19.94
CA PHE A 45 10.26 -5.30 21.11
C PHE A 45 10.71 -4.45 22.30
N ASP A 46 9.75 -4.05 23.11
CA ASP A 46 10.07 -3.38 24.37
C ASP A 46 10.49 -4.36 25.48
N GLU A 47 10.72 -3.81 26.68
CA GLU A 47 11.09 -4.55 27.88
C GLU A 47 10.06 -5.60 28.28
N ASN A 48 8.79 -5.36 27.97
CA ASN A 48 7.66 -6.24 28.24
C ASN A 48 7.39 -7.24 27.12
N ASN A 49 8.28 -7.35 26.13
CA ASN A 49 8.09 -8.16 24.92
C ASN A 49 6.85 -7.79 24.10
N ILE A 50 6.45 -6.52 24.10
CA ILE A 50 5.41 -6.00 23.20
C ILE A 50 6.09 -5.43 21.96
N CYS A 51 5.64 -5.86 20.78
CA CYS A 51 6.23 -5.42 19.51
C CYS A 51 5.80 -3.99 19.15
N TYR A 52 6.65 -3.32 18.35
CA TYR A 52 6.38 -1.97 17.86
C TYR A 52 5.04 -1.83 17.10
N ALA A 53 4.58 -2.87 16.39
CA ALA A 53 3.28 -2.84 15.73
C ALA A 53 2.12 -2.71 16.73
N CYS A 54 2.17 -3.43 17.84
CA CYS A 54 1.18 -3.29 18.92
C CYS A 54 1.23 -1.90 19.55
N LYS A 55 2.43 -1.36 19.81
CA LYS A 55 2.58 0.02 20.30
C LYS A 55 2.05 1.06 19.33
N SER A 56 2.25 0.87 18.03
CA SER A 56 1.68 1.75 17.00
C SER A 56 0.16 1.72 16.99
N VAL A 57 -0.44 0.57 17.29
CA VAL A 57 -1.91 0.48 17.45
C VAL A 57 -2.35 1.25 18.70
N ASP A 58 -1.64 1.08 19.82
CA ASP A 58 -1.96 1.80 21.05
C ASP A 58 -1.93 3.32 20.84
N LYS A 59 -0.90 3.85 20.18
CA LYS A 59 -0.80 5.29 19.83
C LYS A 59 -2.00 5.78 19.01
N LYS A 60 -2.53 4.97 18.10
CA LYS A 60 -3.71 5.33 17.29
C LYS A 60 -4.99 5.47 18.12
N TRP A 61 -5.08 4.76 19.24
CA TRP A 61 -6.30 4.68 20.05
C TRP A 61 -6.19 5.38 21.39
N SER A 62 -4.98 5.74 21.85
CA SER A 62 -4.74 6.38 23.15
C SER A 62 -5.08 7.87 23.20
N GLY A 63 -5.42 8.49 22.09
CA GLY A 63 -5.57 9.93 21.97
C GLY A 63 -4.25 10.69 21.75
N GLU A 64 -3.13 9.98 21.64
CA GLU A 64 -1.81 10.58 21.33
C GLU A 64 -1.79 11.21 19.91
N ILE A 65 -2.65 10.70 19.02
CA ILE A 65 -2.85 11.29 17.69
C ILE A 65 -4.14 12.09 17.72
N ASP A 66 -4.04 13.40 17.49
CA ASP A 66 -5.21 14.26 17.30
C ASP A 66 -5.80 14.04 15.89
N TRP A 67 -6.78 13.14 15.81
CA TRP A 67 -7.46 12.82 14.56
C TRP A 67 -8.27 13.98 13.99
N LYS A 68 -8.70 14.94 14.82
CA LYS A 68 -9.40 16.15 14.35
C LYS A 68 -8.44 17.09 13.64
N GLU A 69 -7.26 17.27 14.19
CA GLU A 69 -6.21 18.07 13.51
C GLU A 69 -5.76 17.39 12.22
N ARG A 70 -5.58 16.05 12.23
CA ARG A 70 -5.26 15.29 11.00
C ARG A 70 -6.35 15.41 9.93
N GLU A 71 -7.62 15.42 10.32
CA GLU A 71 -8.72 15.65 9.37
C GLU A 71 -8.69 17.08 8.82
N LYS A 72 -8.41 18.07 9.66
CA LYS A 72 -8.26 19.46 9.24
C LYS A 72 -7.12 19.62 8.22
N GLU A 73 -5.95 19.03 8.47
CA GLU A 73 -4.84 19.02 7.51
C GLU A 73 -5.26 18.43 6.15
N LEU A 74 -6.08 17.37 6.16
CA LEU A 74 -6.61 16.79 4.93
C LEU A 74 -7.58 17.72 4.21
N ILE A 75 -8.44 18.43 4.96
CA ILE A 75 -9.36 19.41 4.40
C ILE A 75 -8.57 20.56 3.76
N ASP A 76 -7.60 21.10 4.47
CA ASP A 76 -6.73 22.19 3.99
C ASP A 76 -5.99 21.77 2.70
N LEU A 77 -5.52 20.53 2.63
CA LEU A 77 -4.93 19.97 1.43
C LEU A 77 -5.94 19.84 0.28
N CYS A 78 -7.15 19.37 0.55
CA CYS A 78 -8.20 19.28 -0.46
C CYS A 78 -8.57 20.66 -1.00
N ASP A 79 -8.63 21.67 -0.14
CA ASP A 79 -9.00 23.05 -0.51
C ASP A 79 -7.99 23.68 -1.46
N GLN A 80 -6.70 23.34 -1.35
CA GLN A 80 -5.66 23.80 -2.29
C GLN A 80 -5.92 23.37 -3.74
N TYR A 81 -6.63 22.25 -3.95
CA TYR A 81 -6.88 21.67 -5.26
C TYR A 81 -8.35 21.70 -5.69
N ARG A 82 -9.25 22.15 -4.82
CA ARG A 82 -10.70 22.14 -5.05
C ARG A 82 -11.10 22.96 -6.28
N ASP A 83 -10.50 24.12 -6.43
CA ASP A 83 -10.82 25.07 -7.50
C ASP A 83 -10.08 24.81 -8.81
N PHE A 84 -9.38 23.68 -8.90
CA PHE A 84 -8.75 23.28 -10.16
C PHE A 84 -9.79 23.16 -11.27
N LYS A 85 -9.56 23.85 -12.39
CA LYS A 85 -10.55 24.01 -13.48
C LYS A 85 -10.70 22.75 -14.36
N GLY A 86 -9.97 21.67 -14.12
CA GLY A 86 -10.09 20.42 -14.86
C GLY A 86 -11.30 19.58 -14.43
N PRO A 87 -11.63 18.51 -15.17
CA PRO A 87 -12.70 17.58 -14.81
C PRO A 87 -12.40 16.85 -13.50
N TYR A 88 -11.13 16.60 -13.20
CA TYR A 88 -10.65 15.93 -12.00
C TYR A 88 -9.67 16.83 -11.26
N ASN A 89 -9.67 16.75 -9.94
CA ASN A 89 -8.73 17.49 -9.09
C ASN A 89 -7.94 16.59 -8.12
N CYS A 90 -8.15 15.29 -8.18
CA CYS A 90 -7.31 14.31 -7.50
C CYS A 90 -7.37 12.96 -8.21
N ILE A 91 -6.41 12.10 -7.90
CA ILE A 91 -6.30 10.73 -8.42
C ILE A 91 -6.41 9.74 -7.28
N VAL A 92 -7.19 8.68 -7.47
CA VAL A 92 -7.28 7.55 -6.53
C VAL A 92 -6.87 6.27 -7.25
N GLY A 93 -5.73 5.73 -6.86
CA GLY A 93 -5.28 4.41 -7.32
C GLY A 93 -6.04 3.29 -6.64
N GLY A 94 -6.52 2.32 -7.41
CA GLY A 94 -7.24 1.20 -6.83
C GLY A 94 -7.67 0.12 -7.81
N SER A 95 -8.36 -0.87 -7.28
CA SER A 95 -8.85 -2.03 -8.04
C SER A 95 -10.30 -2.40 -7.69
N GLY A 96 -11.04 -1.51 -7.03
CA GLY A 96 -12.37 -1.81 -6.51
C GLY A 96 -12.37 -2.61 -5.20
N GLY A 97 -11.20 -2.73 -4.55
CA GLY A 97 -11.12 -3.27 -3.19
C GLY A 97 -11.65 -2.27 -2.15
N LYS A 98 -11.86 -2.74 -0.92
CA LYS A 98 -12.45 -1.95 0.17
C LYS A 98 -11.75 -0.60 0.41
N ASP A 99 -10.41 -0.58 0.34
CA ASP A 99 -9.63 0.62 0.66
C ASP A 99 -9.76 1.69 -0.42
N SER A 100 -9.65 1.31 -1.70
CA SER A 100 -9.83 2.25 -2.82
C SER A 100 -11.26 2.76 -2.93
N SER A 101 -12.24 1.89 -2.70
CA SER A 101 -13.64 2.27 -2.69
C SER A 101 -13.94 3.27 -1.57
N PHE A 102 -13.42 3.03 -0.37
CA PHE A 102 -13.56 3.94 0.76
C PHE A 102 -12.89 5.29 0.50
N GLN A 103 -11.64 5.29 0.04
CA GLN A 103 -10.90 6.52 -0.23
C GLN A 103 -11.58 7.39 -1.29
N SER A 104 -11.96 6.80 -2.42
CA SER A 104 -12.62 7.55 -3.50
C SER A 104 -14.01 8.07 -3.07
N HIS A 105 -14.76 7.27 -2.32
CA HIS A 105 -16.06 7.67 -1.79
C HIS A 105 -15.94 8.85 -0.83
N ILE A 106 -15.04 8.79 0.13
CA ILE A 106 -14.83 9.89 1.09
C ILE A 106 -14.35 11.16 0.39
N LEU A 107 -13.38 11.06 -0.51
CA LEU A 107 -12.90 12.23 -1.26
C LEU A 107 -14.03 12.89 -2.05
N LYS A 108 -14.88 12.10 -2.71
CA LYS A 108 -15.99 12.63 -3.50
C LYS A 108 -17.12 13.19 -2.63
N TYR A 109 -17.64 12.39 -1.70
CA TYR A 109 -18.90 12.68 -1.03
C TYR A 109 -18.73 13.43 0.30
N LYS A 110 -17.61 13.28 0.99
CA LYS A 110 -17.33 14.00 2.23
C LYS A 110 -16.52 15.28 1.98
N TYR A 111 -15.49 15.19 1.17
CA TYR A 111 -14.57 16.31 0.93
C TYR A 111 -14.83 17.07 -0.39
N GLY A 112 -15.83 16.66 -1.19
CA GLY A 112 -16.25 17.38 -2.39
C GLY A 112 -15.21 17.43 -3.50
N MET A 113 -14.30 16.45 -3.53
CA MET A 113 -13.30 16.32 -4.59
C MET A 113 -13.88 15.63 -5.83
N ARG A 114 -13.19 15.76 -6.96
CA ARG A 114 -13.53 15.10 -8.23
C ARG A 114 -12.43 14.09 -8.58
N PRO A 115 -12.45 12.89 -7.97
CA PRO A 115 -11.41 11.90 -8.18
C PRO A 115 -11.53 11.20 -9.54
N LEU A 116 -10.40 11.15 -10.27
CA LEU A 116 -10.19 10.17 -11.33
C LEU A 116 -9.64 8.89 -10.69
N THR A 117 -10.29 7.77 -10.93
CA THR A 117 -9.78 6.50 -10.43
C THR A 117 -8.84 5.86 -11.44
N VAL A 118 -7.77 5.23 -10.96
CA VAL A 118 -6.73 4.64 -11.79
C VAL A 118 -6.46 3.22 -11.36
N THR A 119 -6.58 2.28 -12.28
CA THR A 119 -6.37 0.87 -12.03
C THR A 119 -5.23 0.33 -12.89
N TRP A 120 -4.24 -0.30 -12.28
CA TRP A 120 -3.34 -1.20 -12.98
C TRP A 120 -3.95 -2.59 -12.98
N ALA A 121 -4.23 -3.13 -14.17
CA ALA A 121 -4.89 -4.41 -14.29
C ALA A 121 -4.07 -5.52 -13.62
N PRO A 122 -4.68 -6.37 -12.78
CA PRO A 122 -4.04 -7.56 -12.26
C PRO A 122 -3.75 -8.56 -13.38
N HIS A 123 -2.82 -9.48 -13.12
CA HIS A 123 -2.49 -10.52 -14.10
C HIS A 123 -3.68 -11.41 -14.45
N ILE A 124 -4.54 -11.66 -13.47
CA ILE A 124 -5.77 -12.48 -13.63
C ILE A 124 -6.85 -11.83 -12.76
N TYR A 125 -8.02 -11.63 -13.36
CA TYR A 125 -9.22 -11.27 -12.63
C TYR A 125 -9.96 -12.52 -12.16
N THR A 126 -10.40 -12.53 -10.91
CA THR A 126 -11.47 -13.43 -10.48
C THR A 126 -12.82 -12.81 -10.83
N ASP A 127 -13.86 -13.62 -10.94
CA ASP A 127 -15.23 -13.13 -11.22
C ASP A 127 -15.68 -12.08 -10.19
N ILE A 128 -15.36 -12.33 -8.92
CA ILE A 128 -15.68 -11.41 -7.81
C ILE A 128 -14.85 -10.12 -7.94
N GLY A 129 -13.56 -10.25 -8.25
CA GLY A 129 -12.67 -9.08 -8.43
C GLY A 129 -13.15 -8.19 -9.58
N TRP A 130 -13.56 -8.77 -10.67
CA TRP A 130 -14.14 -8.05 -11.81
C TRP A 130 -15.46 -7.36 -11.46
N LYS A 131 -16.36 -8.07 -10.77
CA LYS A 131 -17.63 -7.51 -10.29
C LYS A 131 -17.40 -6.34 -9.32
N ASN A 132 -16.41 -6.45 -8.43
CA ASN A 132 -16.07 -5.37 -7.49
C ASN A 132 -15.51 -4.14 -8.21
N LEU A 133 -14.62 -4.33 -9.19
CA LEU A 133 -14.10 -3.23 -10.01
C LEU A 133 -15.24 -2.52 -10.75
N ARG A 134 -16.12 -3.26 -11.42
CA ARG A 134 -17.28 -2.70 -12.10
C ARG A 134 -18.22 -1.97 -11.15
N ALA A 135 -18.52 -2.56 -10.00
CA ALA A 135 -19.37 -1.93 -8.99
C ALA A 135 -18.76 -0.63 -8.45
N TRP A 136 -17.45 -0.59 -8.27
CA TRP A 136 -16.74 0.61 -7.84
C TRP A 136 -16.87 1.74 -8.87
N ILE A 137 -16.70 1.45 -10.14
CA ILE A 137 -16.84 2.42 -11.23
C ILE A 137 -18.30 2.82 -11.40
N ASP A 138 -19.18 1.85 -11.68
CA ASP A 138 -20.56 2.12 -12.10
C ASP A 138 -21.42 2.67 -10.93
N LYS A 139 -21.42 1.99 -9.78
CA LYS A 139 -22.21 2.41 -8.61
C LYS A 139 -21.56 3.54 -7.84
N GLY A 140 -20.23 3.61 -7.82
CA GLY A 140 -19.48 4.70 -7.22
C GLY A 140 -19.53 5.98 -8.06
N GLY A 141 -19.91 5.87 -9.34
CA GLY A 141 -19.99 6.99 -10.27
C GLY A 141 -18.63 7.64 -10.50
N PHE A 142 -17.61 6.81 -10.75
CA PHE A 142 -16.24 7.27 -11.00
C PHE A 142 -15.85 6.98 -12.44
N ASP A 143 -15.15 7.92 -13.05
CA ASP A 143 -14.37 7.63 -14.24
C ASP A 143 -13.12 6.82 -13.85
N ASN A 144 -12.75 5.86 -14.70
CA ASN A 144 -11.63 4.98 -14.42
C ASN A 144 -10.68 4.85 -15.61
N TYR A 145 -9.41 4.99 -15.32
CA TYR A 145 -8.35 4.67 -16.25
C TYR A 145 -7.79 3.29 -15.95
N LEU A 146 -8.05 2.30 -16.83
CA LEU A 146 -7.56 0.94 -16.68
C LEU A 146 -6.32 0.73 -17.56
N PHE A 147 -5.16 0.65 -16.93
CA PHE A 147 -3.91 0.27 -17.59
C PHE A 147 -3.79 -1.26 -17.66
N SER A 148 -3.84 -1.79 -18.87
CA SER A 148 -3.61 -3.22 -19.12
C SER A 148 -2.24 -3.41 -19.75
N PRO A 149 -1.27 -3.97 -19.02
CA PRO A 149 0.07 -4.19 -19.56
C PRO A 149 0.04 -5.28 -20.64
N ASN A 150 0.96 -5.21 -21.61
CA ASN A 150 1.16 -6.29 -22.55
C ASN A 150 1.55 -7.58 -21.83
N GLY A 151 0.78 -8.67 -22.02
CA GLY A 151 0.96 -9.91 -21.28
C GLY A 151 2.33 -10.57 -21.47
N LYS A 152 2.94 -10.47 -22.67
CA LYS A 152 4.30 -11.00 -22.91
C LYS A 152 5.34 -10.20 -22.13
N VAL A 153 5.25 -8.88 -22.12
CA VAL A 153 6.15 -8.01 -21.36
C VAL A 153 5.98 -8.25 -19.87
N ALA A 154 4.74 -8.28 -19.38
CA ALA A 154 4.44 -8.49 -17.98
C ALA A 154 4.96 -9.84 -17.47
N SER A 155 4.76 -10.93 -18.24
CA SER A 155 5.25 -12.26 -17.87
C SER A 155 6.79 -12.35 -17.90
N THR A 156 7.43 -11.72 -18.89
CA THR A 156 8.89 -11.65 -18.95
C THR A 156 9.46 -10.90 -17.75
N LEU A 157 8.92 -9.72 -17.43
CA LEU A 157 9.34 -8.95 -16.27
C LEU A 157 9.12 -9.70 -14.95
N ALA A 158 7.99 -10.40 -14.81
CA ALA A 158 7.73 -11.23 -13.63
C ALA A 158 8.75 -12.38 -13.51
N ARG A 159 9.07 -13.04 -14.62
CA ARG A 159 10.10 -14.08 -14.67
C ARG A 159 11.48 -13.56 -14.27
N GLU A 160 11.93 -12.47 -14.89
CA GLU A 160 13.23 -11.86 -14.57
C GLU A 160 13.28 -11.36 -13.11
N SER A 161 12.19 -10.79 -12.63
CA SER A 161 12.09 -10.35 -11.24
C SER A 161 12.14 -11.54 -10.26
N PHE A 162 11.53 -12.65 -10.62
CA PHE A 162 11.64 -13.88 -9.81
C PHE A 162 13.05 -14.44 -9.81
N LEU A 163 13.69 -14.56 -10.98
CA LEU A 163 15.02 -15.13 -11.10
C LEU A 163 16.10 -14.30 -10.40
N ASN A 164 15.99 -12.98 -10.46
CA ASN A 164 17.03 -12.07 -9.94
C ASN A 164 16.74 -11.57 -8.51
N LEU A 165 15.46 -11.45 -8.12
CA LEU A 165 15.05 -10.84 -6.84
C LEU A 165 14.26 -11.81 -5.95
N LEU A 166 13.95 -13.02 -6.43
CA LEU A 166 13.03 -13.98 -5.79
C LEU A 166 11.64 -13.37 -5.48
N HIS A 167 11.22 -12.37 -6.26
CA HIS A 167 10.01 -11.60 -6.02
C HIS A 167 9.25 -11.30 -7.33
N PRO A 168 8.34 -12.18 -7.77
CA PRO A 168 7.68 -12.06 -9.09
C PRO A 168 6.71 -10.87 -9.20
N ILE A 169 6.25 -10.31 -8.07
CA ILE A 169 5.24 -9.24 -8.03
C ILE A 169 5.88 -7.83 -8.12
N GLN A 170 7.19 -7.72 -8.11
CA GLN A 170 7.87 -6.43 -8.12
C GLN A 170 7.49 -5.54 -9.32
N PRO A 171 7.45 -6.03 -10.57
CA PRO A 171 7.02 -5.24 -11.71
C PRO A 171 5.57 -4.73 -11.60
N PHE A 172 4.69 -5.53 -10.98
CA PHE A 172 3.31 -5.14 -10.72
C PHE A 172 3.23 -3.94 -9.75
N LYS A 173 4.03 -3.94 -8.69
CA LYS A 173 4.12 -2.80 -7.75
C LYS A 173 4.59 -1.52 -8.45
N PHE A 174 5.55 -1.61 -9.35
CA PHE A 174 6.00 -0.46 -10.16
C PHE A 174 4.93 0.01 -11.13
N GLY A 175 4.22 -0.91 -11.78
CA GLY A 175 3.12 -0.59 -12.67
C GLY A 175 2.02 0.22 -11.97
N ILE A 176 1.64 -0.17 -10.76
CA ILE A 176 0.65 0.59 -9.95
C ILE A 176 1.12 2.03 -9.71
N LYS A 177 2.39 2.22 -9.37
CA LYS A 177 2.92 3.58 -9.11
C LYS A 177 3.04 4.40 -10.39
N SER A 178 3.60 3.83 -11.45
CA SER A 178 3.83 4.54 -12.72
C SER A 178 2.53 4.91 -13.41
N SER A 179 1.49 4.08 -13.37
CA SER A 179 0.19 4.37 -13.98
C SER A 179 -0.45 5.63 -13.41
N GLN A 180 -0.31 5.87 -12.12
CA GLN A 180 -0.84 7.08 -11.47
C GLN A 180 -0.05 8.33 -11.86
N SER A 181 1.27 8.21 -12.00
CA SER A 181 2.14 9.33 -12.37
C SER A 181 2.06 9.71 -13.85
N SER A 182 1.57 8.82 -14.71
CA SER A 182 1.46 9.04 -16.15
C SER A 182 0.22 9.84 -16.56
N ILE A 183 -0.71 10.04 -15.62
CA ILE A 183 -1.92 10.84 -15.84
C ILE A 183 -1.64 12.25 -15.33
N ARG A 184 -1.35 13.15 -16.24
CA ARG A 184 -1.12 14.59 -15.99
C ARG A 184 -2.10 15.44 -16.77
#